data_c9a2a5c746d4e897476c895d58290af0
#
_entry.id   c9a2a5c746d4e897476c895d58290af0
#
_cell.length_a   1.000
_cell.length_b   1.000
_cell.length_c   1.000
_cell.angle_alpha   90.00
_cell.angle_beta   90.00
_cell.angle_gamma   90.00
#
_symmetry.space_group_name_H-M   'P 1'
#
loop_
_entity.id
_entity.type
_entity.pdbx_description
1 polymer ?
#
loop_
_entity_poly.entity_id
_entity_poly.type
_entity_poly.pdbx_seq_one_letter_code
_entity_poly.pdbx_strand_id
1 'polypeptide(L)'
;MKVNNMELIKEHSVTLCSDEYYKMSEDRKVVTPENIGGLVEYPALFHAMQDDRELRPALSEAMTTGRACADFLAMTSEEFAQAYTIAAGPVNPKTGKPYGTDSKAYLEWKAMQPKPTVSPDDFNLFGKYAAAYNGHAFVKSLTEAGMELLHNVVIKTNVSGVDVLCKIDKIYVSDKAVMAVDVKTTSDLGTFAAAADRLHYRVQQGLIAYALRSIGVDPQVRIAAIEKGQMPRCGIFGIHDIAGHESAVASLLAQYAEMCKSGQFITGFEAPRAI
;
A
#
# COMPACT_ATOMS: atom_id res chain seq x y z
N MET A 1 -28.92 -10.93 15.83
CA MET A 1 -28.85 -10.40 14.46
C MET A 1 -27.44 -10.68 13.93
N LYS A 2 -27.28 -11.33 12.77
CA LYS A 2 -25.96 -11.40 12.10
C LYS A 2 -25.68 -10.01 11.57
N VAL A 3 -24.64 -9.37 12.04
CA VAL A 3 -24.18 -8.09 11.50
C VAL A 3 -23.63 -8.38 10.10
N ASN A 4 -24.04 -7.56 9.13
CA ASN A 4 -23.61 -7.69 7.74
C ASN A 4 -22.18 -7.13 7.59
N ASN A 5 -21.25 -7.95 7.11
CA ASN A 5 -19.85 -7.55 6.88
C ASN A 5 -19.73 -6.27 6.05
N MET A 6 -20.59 -6.12 5.03
CA MET A 6 -20.60 -4.95 4.16
C MET A 6 -20.97 -3.68 4.92
N GLU A 7 -21.98 -3.74 5.79
CA GLU A 7 -22.41 -2.63 6.62
C GLU A 7 -21.33 -2.22 7.59
N LEU A 8 -20.69 -3.19 8.28
CA LEU A 8 -19.56 -2.92 9.19
C LEU A 8 -18.40 -2.21 8.48
N ILE A 9 -18.02 -2.68 7.28
CA ILE A 9 -16.93 -2.06 6.54
C ILE A 9 -17.31 -0.62 6.13
N LYS A 10 -18.51 -0.40 5.60
CA LYS A 10 -18.97 0.93 5.18
C LYS A 10 -19.10 1.91 6.35
N GLU A 11 -19.61 1.44 7.50
CA GLU A 11 -19.78 2.27 8.70
C GLU A 11 -18.45 2.74 9.28
N HIS A 12 -17.42 1.89 9.24
CA HIS A 12 -16.11 2.17 9.85
C HIS A 12 -15.06 2.66 8.84
N SER A 13 -15.38 2.71 7.55
CA SER A 13 -14.48 3.29 6.56
C SER A 13 -14.49 4.81 6.61
N VAL A 14 -13.31 5.40 6.42
CA VAL A 14 -13.17 6.85 6.27
C VAL A 14 -12.94 7.19 4.80
N THR A 15 -13.59 8.25 4.34
CA THR A 15 -13.40 8.75 2.97
C THR A 15 -12.17 9.64 2.95
N LEU A 16 -11.10 9.15 2.32
CA LEU A 16 -9.88 9.92 2.06
C LEU A 16 -9.52 9.75 0.60
N CYS A 17 -9.13 10.81 -0.07
CA CYS A 17 -8.49 10.64 -1.37
C CYS A 17 -7.09 10.05 -1.22
N SER A 18 -6.56 9.46 -2.28
CA SER A 18 -5.23 8.82 -2.23
C SER A 18 -4.13 9.79 -1.78
N ASP A 19 -4.16 11.04 -2.23
CA ASP A 19 -3.16 12.04 -1.85
C ASP A 19 -3.19 12.36 -0.34
N GLU A 20 -4.37 12.50 0.26
CA GLU A 20 -4.53 12.72 1.71
C GLU A 20 -3.98 11.54 2.50
N TYR A 21 -4.37 10.32 2.11
CA TYR A 21 -3.87 9.10 2.73
C TYR A 21 -2.35 8.99 2.67
N TYR A 22 -1.76 9.13 1.49
CA TYR A 22 -0.31 9.01 1.33
C TYR A 22 0.45 10.12 2.07
N LYS A 23 -0.08 11.35 2.11
CA LYS A 23 0.51 12.43 2.90
C LYS A 23 0.53 12.11 4.38
N MET A 24 -0.57 11.59 4.95
CA MET A 24 -0.62 11.16 6.34
C MET A 24 0.36 10.02 6.63
N SER A 25 0.49 9.06 5.69
CA SER A 25 1.44 7.95 5.79
C SER A 25 2.90 8.44 5.76
N GLU A 26 3.21 9.38 4.87
CA GLU A 26 4.56 9.98 4.75
C GLU A 26 4.91 10.84 5.95
N ASP A 27 3.96 11.60 6.50
CA ASP A 27 4.14 12.39 7.72
C ASP A 27 4.35 11.52 8.97
N ARG A 28 4.13 10.19 8.89
CA ARG A 28 4.32 9.19 9.96
C ARG A 28 3.60 9.51 11.27
N LYS A 29 2.65 10.44 11.25
CA LYS A 29 1.79 10.76 12.40
C LYS A 29 0.79 9.66 12.70
N VAL A 30 0.60 8.78 11.73
CA VAL A 30 -0.21 7.57 11.83
C VAL A 30 0.62 6.39 11.30
N VAL A 31 0.39 5.20 11.86
CA VAL A 31 0.97 3.97 11.33
C VAL A 31 0.07 3.45 10.21
N THR A 32 0.69 3.08 9.10
CA THR A 32 0.00 2.56 7.91
C THR A 32 0.69 1.29 7.39
N PRO A 33 0.04 0.47 6.55
CA PRO A 33 0.72 -0.66 5.91
C PRO A 33 2.00 -0.25 5.17
N GLU A 34 2.05 0.93 4.56
CA GLU A 34 3.21 1.37 3.80
C GLU A 34 4.40 1.78 4.67
N ASN A 35 4.15 2.27 5.90
CA ASN A 35 5.21 2.79 6.76
C ASN A 35 5.58 1.89 7.95
N ILE A 36 4.78 0.87 8.27
CA ILE A 36 5.01 -0.01 9.43
C ILE A 36 6.35 -0.75 9.34
N GLY A 37 6.86 -1.02 8.15
CA GLY A 37 8.19 -1.62 7.97
C GLY A 37 9.30 -0.77 8.60
N GLY A 38 9.23 0.55 8.45
CA GLY A 38 10.18 1.47 9.09
C GLY A 38 10.09 1.43 10.62
N LEU A 39 8.90 1.22 11.17
CA LEU A 39 8.70 1.04 12.61
C LEU A 39 9.32 -0.29 13.10
N VAL A 40 9.22 -1.36 12.29
CA VAL A 40 9.86 -2.66 12.59
C VAL A 40 11.38 -2.55 12.60
N GLU A 41 11.93 -1.85 11.60
CA GLU A 41 13.38 -1.77 11.42
C GLU A 41 14.06 -0.83 12.42
N TYR A 42 13.47 0.37 12.62
CA TYR A 42 14.11 1.40 13.42
C TYR A 42 13.10 2.35 14.05
N PRO A 43 12.50 1.99 15.21
CA PRO A 43 11.48 2.79 15.89
C PRO A 43 11.90 4.23 16.21
N ALA A 44 13.15 4.45 16.62
CA ALA A 44 13.66 5.79 16.93
C ALA A 44 13.69 6.69 15.68
N LEU A 45 14.16 6.19 14.54
CA LEU A 45 14.16 6.94 13.28
C LEU A 45 12.74 7.15 12.76
N PHE A 46 11.87 6.13 12.85
CA PHE A 46 10.47 6.25 12.49
C PHE A 46 9.80 7.41 13.25
N HIS A 47 10.05 7.52 14.56
CA HIS A 47 9.53 8.60 15.40
C HIS A 47 10.12 9.96 15.02
N ALA A 48 11.44 10.05 14.85
CA ALA A 48 12.11 11.30 14.49
C ALA A 48 11.60 11.88 13.16
N MET A 49 11.25 11.01 12.20
CA MET A 49 10.67 11.40 10.90
C MET A 49 9.30 12.06 11.01
N GLN A 50 8.59 11.98 12.16
CA GLN A 50 7.31 12.67 12.37
C GLN A 50 7.51 14.19 12.40
N ASP A 51 8.58 14.64 13.04
CA ASP A 51 8.85 16.06 13.27
C ASP A 51 9.86 16.62 12.25
N ASP A 52 10.80 15.79 11.78
CA ASP A 52 11.84 16.20 10.84
C ASP A 52 11.61 15.58 9.44
N ARG A 53 11.21 16.45 8.49
CA ARG A 53 10.96 16.04 7.11
C ARG A 53 12.25 15.71 6.33
N GLU A 54 13.40 16.26 6.73
CA GLU A 54 14.67 16.01 6.05
C GLU A 54 15.15 14.57 6.27
N LEU A 55 14.72 13.93 7.36
CA LEU A 55 15.00 12.53 7.62
C LEU A 55 14.17 11.56 6.78
N ARG A 56 13.10 12.05 6.11
CA ARG A 56 12.21 11.19 5.33
C ARG A 56 12.85 10.84 3.98
N PRO A 57 12.95 9.56 3.63
CA PRO A 57 13.48 9.20 2.33
C PRO A 57 12.56 9.71 1.22
N ALA A 58 13.15 10.21 0.15
CA ALA A 58 12.40 10.54 -1.04
C ALA A 58 11.74 9.26 -1.62
N LEU A 59 10.52 9.40 -2.11
CA LEU A 59 9.85 8.30 -2.80
C LEU A 59 10.64 7.92 -4.05
N SER A 60 10.96 6.64 -4.17
CA SER A 60 11.56 6.15 -5.41
C SER A 60 10.53 6.17 -6.55
N GLU A 61 11.02 6.27 -7.79
CA GLU A 61 10.17 6.15 -8.97
C GLU A 61 9.36 4.84 -8.97
N ALA A 62 9.98 3.74 -8.54
CA ALA A 62 9.30 2.46 -8.40
C ALA A 62 8.13 2.49 -7.41
N MET A 63 8.26 3.22 -6.29
CA MET A 63 7.17 3.39 -5.32
C MET A 63 6.06 4.26 -5.89
N THR A 64 6.41 5.36 -6.56
CA THR A 64 5.43 6.27 -7.18
C THR A 64 4.64 5.56 -8.28
N THR A 65 5.32 4.82 -9.16
CA THR A 65 4.67 4.03 -10.21
C THR A 65 3.83 2.90 -9.63
N GLY A 66 4.29 2.25 -8.55
CA GLY A 66 3.54 1.22 -7.85
C GLY A 66 2.24 1.75 -7.24
N ARG A 67 2.27 2.92 -6.60
CA ARG A 67 1.07 3.61 -6.08
C ARG A 67 0.09 3.94 -7.20
N ALA A 68 0.57 4.55 -8.28
CA ALA A 68 -0.27 4.87 -9.43
C ALA A 68 -0.90 3.62 -10.06
N CYS A 69 -0.16 2.50 -10.11
CA CYS A 69 -0.68 1.23 -10.58
C CYS A 69 -1.79 0.68 -9.66
N ALA A 70 -1.59 0.70 -8.35
CA ALA A 70 -2.60 0.26 -7.38
C ALA A 70 -3.87 1.12 -7.47
N ASP A 71 -3.71 2.44 -7.56
CA ASP A 71 -4.83 3.38 -7.75
C ASP A 71 -5.54 3.15 -9.09
N PHE A 72 -4.81 2.89 -10.19
CA PHE A 72 -5.42 2.55 -11.48
C PHE A 72 -6.28 1.28 -11.41
N LEU A 73 -5.84 0.26 -10.65
CA LEU A 73 -6.63 -0.96 -10.48
C LEU A 73 -7.85 -0.75 -9.56
N ALA A 74 -7.87 0.30 -8.77
CA ALA A 74 -8.87 0.55 -7.75
C ALA A 74 -9.88 1.65 -8.12
N MET A 75 -9.53 2.55 -9.03
CA MET A 75 -10.34 3.71 -9.44
C MET A 75 -11.08 3.46 -10.75
N THR A 76 -12.13 4.22 -10.98
CA THR A 76 -12.69 4.39 -12.31
C THR A 76 -11.74 5.21 -13.20
N SER A 77 -11.93 5.18 -14.51
CA SER A 77 -11.11 5.98 -15.44
C SER A 77 -11.23 7.48 -15.16
N GLU A 78 -12.40 7.94 -14.74
CA GLU A 78 -12.68 9.33 -14.38
C GLU A 78 -11.96 9.75 -13.10
N GLU A 79 -12.01 8.91 -12.06
CA GLU A 79 -11.31 9.15 -10.80
C GLU A 79 -9.80 9.17 -11.01
N PHE A 80 -9.27 8.25 -11.82
CA PHE A 80 -7.84 8.21 -12.13
C PHE A 80 -7.39 9.46 -12.88
N ALA A 81 -8.15 9.92 -13.89
CA ALA A 81 -7.88 11.16 -14.62
C ALA A 81 -7.98 12.41 -13.74
N GLN A 82 -8.80 12.36 -12.68
CA GLN A 82 -8.86 13.44 -11.68
C GLN A 82 -7.65 13.44 -10.75
N ALA A 83 -7.11 12.26 -10.40
CA ALA A 83 -5.99 12.11 -9.48
C ALA A 83 -4.62 12.25 -10.15
N TYR A 84 -4.49 11.87 -11.42
CA TYR A 84 -3.22 11.80 -12.14
C TYR A 84 -3.20 12.60 -13.44
N THR A 85 -2.01 13.09 -13.82
CA THR A 85 -1.75 13.65 -15.15
C THR A 85 -1.03 12.60 -16.01
N ILE A 86 -1.62 12.25 -17.17
CA ILE A 86 -0.97 11.33 -18.12
C ILE A 86 -0.22 12.17 -19.15
N ALA A 87 1.12 12.21 -19.07
CA ALA A 87 1.93 13.02 -19.97
C ALA A 87 3.34 12.47 -20.14
N ALA A 88 3.86 12.58 -21.36
CA ALA A 88 5.23 12.16 -21.70
C ALA A 88 6.33 13.13 -21.19
N GLY A 89 5.93 14.25 -20.58
CA GLY A 89 6.86 15.30 -20.17
C GLY A 89 7.26 16.25 -21.30
N PRO A 90 8.22 17.17 -21.03
CA PRO A 90 8.65 18.16 -22.01
C PRO A 90 9.47 17.52 -23.15
N VAL A 91 9.33 18.08 -24.33
CA VAL A 91 10.05 17.63 -25.53
C VAL A 91 11.36 18.40 -25.67
N ASN A 92 12.44 17.70 -25.93
CA ASN A 92 13.73 18.31 -26.26
C ASN A 92 13.66 18.96 -27.66
N PRO A 93 13.80 20.29 -27.75
CA PRO A 93 13.64 21.00 -29.03
C PRO A 93 14.69 20.62 -30.08
N LYS A 94 15.84 20.08 -29.66
CA LYS A 94 16.91 19.64 -30.57
C LYS A 94 16.67 18.27 -31.20
N THR A 95 16.00 17.38 -30.49
CA THR A 95 15.82 16.00 -30.90
C THR A 95 14.38 15.65 -31.29
N GLY A 96 13.42 16.50 -30.91
CA GLY A 96 11.99 16.23 -31.08
C GLY A 96 11.45 15.10 -30.18
N LYS A 97 12.26 14.56 -29.26
CA LYS A 97 11.89 13.46 -28.35
C LYS A 97 11.65 13.98 -26.93
N PRO A 98 10.82 13.31 -26.12
CA PRO A 98 10.69 13.62 -24.70
C PRO A 98 12.05 13.56 -23.99
N TYR A 99 12.23 14.42 -22.99
CA TYR A 99 13.39 14.31 -22.10
C TYR A 99 13.31 13.02 -21.27
N GLY A 100 14.48 12.44 -20.96
CA GLY A 100 14.54 11.30 -20.01
C GLY A 100 14.02 11.70 -18.63
N THR A 101 13.46 10.75 -17.90
CA THR A 101 12.82 10.97 -16.59
C THR A 101 13.78 11.43 -15.49
N ASP A 102 15.09 11.20 -15.67
CA ASP A 102 16.18 11.62 -14.81
C ASP A 102 16.78 12.99 -15.18
N SER A 103 16.37 13.56 -16.31
CA SER A 103 16.87 14.86 -16.77
C SER A 103 16.34 16.01 -15.91
N LYS A 104 17.17 17.04 -15.73
CA LYS A 104 16.80 18.27 -15.01
C LYS A 104 15.51 18.90 -15.57
N ALA A 105 15.38 18.96 -16.90
CA ALA A 105 14.20 19.54 -17.56
C ALA A 105 12.92 18.76 -17.25
N TYR A 106 13.00 17.42 -17.19
CA TYR A 106 11.85 16.59 -16.81
C TYR A 106 11.50 16.75 -15.33
N LEU A 107 12.49 16.74 -14.45
CA LEU A 107 12.28 16.89 -13.00
C LEU A 107 11.67 18.26 -12.65
N GLU A 108 12.16 19.34 -13.26
CA GLU A 108 11.60 20.67 -13.09
C GLU A 108 10.16 20.75 -13.60
N TRP A 109 9.90 20.21 -14.78
CA TRP A 109 8.55 20.13 -15.33
C TRP A 109 7.61 19.31 -14.43
N LYS A 110 8.06 18.15 -13.94
CA LYS A 110 7.29 17.27 -13.05
C LYS A 110 6.94 17.98 -11.74
N ALA A 111 7.87 18.75 -11.16
CA ALA A 111 7.65 19.51 -9.94
C ALA A 111 6.60 20.62 -10.09
N MET A 112 6.38 21.12 -11.30
CA MET A 112 5.36 22.13 -11.59
C MET A 112 3.96 21.54 -11.87
N GLN A 113 3.83 20.21 -11.96
CA GLN A 113 2.53 19.61 -12.22
C GLN A 113 1.65 19.68 -10.97
N PRO A 114 0.38 20.05 -11.11
CA PRO A 114 -0.55 20.12 -9.97
C PRO A 114 -0.95 18.75 -9.43
N LYS A 115 -0.70 17.68 -10.19
CA LYS A 115 -1.02 16.30 -9.86
C LYS A 115 0.17 15.39 -10.13
N PRO A 116 0.26 14.22 -9.46
CA PRO A 116 1.23 13.20 -9.82
C PRO A 116 1.14 12.83 -11.30
N THR A 117 2.29 12.62 -11.94
CA THR A 117 2.35 12.33 -13.37
C THR A 117 2.64 10.84 -13.62
N VAL A 118 1.95 10.29 -14.62
CA VAL A 118 2.15 8.94 -15.15
C VAL A 118 2.53 9.06 -16.63
N SER A 119 3.54 8.33 -17.05
CA SER A 119 3.90 8.31 -18.48
C SER A 119 2.82 7.58 -19.30
N PRO A 120 2.62 7.91 -20.58
CA PRO A 120 1.71 7.17 -21.44
C PRO A 120 2.05 5.67 -21.54
N ASP A 121 3.34 5.33 -21.48
CA ASP A 121 3.80 3.93 -21.52
C ASP A 121 3.41 3.19 -20.24
N ASP A 122 3.61 3.78 -19.06
CA ASP A 122 3.15 3.20 -17.80
C ASP A 122 1.64 3.06 -17.75
N PHE A 123 0.90 4.07 -18.20
CA PHE A 123 -0.56 4.01 -18.28
C PHE A 123 -1.04 2.84 -19.15
N ASN A 124 -0.43 2.63 -20.31
CA ASN A 124 -0.72 1.48 -21.17
C ASN A 124 -0.37 0.15 -20.48
N LEU A 125 0.74 0.10 -19.71
CA LEU A 125 1.11 -1.07 -18.94
C LEU A 125 0.12 -1.36 -17.82
N PHE A 126 -0.42 -0.34 -17.14
CA PHE A 126 -1.44 -0.52 -16.09
C PHE A 126 -2.69 -1.21 -16.62
N GLY A 127 -3.12 -0.91 -17.85
CA GLY A 127 -4.20 -1.63 -18.52
C GLY A 127 -3.92 -3.13 -18.69
N LYS A 128 -2.67 -3.49 -19.03
CA LYS A 128 -2.24 -4.89 -19.12
C LYS A 128 -2.18 -5.55 -17.74
N TYR A 129 -1.73 -4.83 -16.71
CA TYR A 129 -1.68 -5.32 -15.33
C TYR A 129 -3.08 -5.58 -14.78
N ALA A 130 -4.02 -4.67 -15.06
CA ALA A 130 -5.43 -4.87 -14.71
C ALA A 130 -6.01 -6.12 -15.41
N ALA A 131 -5.70 -6.33 -16.70
CA ALA A 131 -6.13 -7.52 -17.42
C ALA A 131 -5.53 -8.81 -16.82
N ALA A 132 -4.24 -8.80 -16.43
CA ALA A 132 -3.59 -9.94 -15.79
C ALA A 132 -4.22 -10.26 -14.41
N TYR A 133 -4.50 -9.23 -13.60
CA TYR A 133 -5.17 -9.37 -12.31
C TYR A 133 -6.60 -9.93 -12.48
N ASN A 134 -7.42 -9.28 -13.28
CA ASN A 134 -8.82 -9.67 -13.50
C ASN A 134 -8.94 -11.03 -14.21
N GLY A 135 -7.95 -11.40 -15.03
CA GLY A 135 -7.86 -12.67 -15.72
C GLY A 135 -7.46 -13.85 -14.82
N HIS A 136 -6.93 -13.59 -13.61
CA HIS A 136 -6.48 -14.64 -12.69
C HIS A 136 -7.65 -15.50 -12.19
N ALA A 137 -7.49 -16.83 -12.19
CA ALA A 137 -8.56 -17.77 -11.84
C ALA A 137 -9.15 -17.52 -10.44
N PHE A 138 -8.30 -17.21 -9.46
CA PHE A 138 -8.74 -16.86 -8.12
C PHE A 138 -9.64 -15.61 -8.10
N VAL A 139 -9.26 -14.55 -8.81
CA VAL A 139 -10.04 -13.30 -8.85
C VAL A 139 -11.39 -13.54 -9.52
N LYS A 140 -11.40 -14.30 -10.63
CA LYS A 140 -12.64 -14.72 -11.29
C LYS A 140 -13.55 -15.52 -10.35
N SER A 141 -13.01 -16.46 -9.58
CA SER A 141 -13.80 -17.26 -8.64
C SER A 141 -14.48 -16.42 -7.55
N LEU A 142 -13.88 -15.32 -7.10
CA LEU A 142 -14.51 -14.40 -6.14
C LEU A 142 -15.74 -13.70 -6.77
N THR A 143 -15.60 -13.26 -8.02
CA THR A 143 -16.69 -12.62 -8.77
C THR A 143 -17.81 -13.63 -9.09
N GLU A 144 -17.45 -14.84 -9.53
CA GLU A 144 -18.39 -15.94 -9.82
C GLU A 144 -19.14 -16.39 -8.57
N ALA A 145 -18.50 -16.29 -7.39
CA ALA A 145 -19.14 -16.55 -6.09
C ALA A 145 -20.10 -15.41 -5.66
N GLY A 146 -20.27 -14.37 -6.47
CA GLY A 146 -21.15 -13.24 -6.20
C GLY A 146 -20.65 -12.32 -5.07
N MET A 147 -19.34 -12.32 -4.80
CA MET A 147 -18.76 -11.39 -3.82
C MET A 147 -18.78 -9.95 -4.36
N GLU A 148 -19.28 -9.03 -3.55
CA GLU A 148 -19.24 -7.60 -3.87
C GLU A 148 -17.83 -7.04 -3.65
N LEU A 149 -17.36 -6.21 -4.58
CA LEU A 149 -16.03 -5.63 -4.55
C LEU A 149 -16.08 -4.18 -4.07
N LEU A 150 -15.33 -3.89 -3.02
CA LEU A 150 -15.00 -2.53 -2.56
C LEU A 150 -13.56 -2.21 -2.91
N HIS A 151 -13.30 -0.95 -3.24
CA HIS A 151 -11.98 -0.44 -3.60
C HIS A 151 -11.51 0.65 -2.64
N ASN A 152 -10.20 0.75 -2.43
CA ASN A 152 -9.57 1.84 -1.66
C ASN A 152 -10.23 2.08 -0.30
N VAL A 153 -10.58 1.01 0.40
CA VAL A 153 -11.22 1.11 1.72
C VAL A 153 -10.18 1.53 2.74
N VAL A 154 -10.44 2.60 3.47
CA VAL A 154 -9.56 3.10 4.52
C VAL A 154 -10.23 2.89 5.87
N ILE A 155 -9.62 2.08 6.73
CA ILE A 155 -10.06 1.84 8.11
C ILE A 155 -9.15 2.63 9.04
N LYS A 156 -9.77 3.44 9.92
CA LYS A 156 -9.06 4.10 11.02
C LYS A 156 -9.31 3.31 12.31
N THR A 157 -8.23 2.99 13.02
CA THR A 157 -8.30 2.35 14.34
C THR A 157 -7.23 2.90 15.26
N ASN A 158 -7.31 2.58 16.54
CA ASN A 158 -6.30 2.94 17.54
C ASN A 158 -5.86 1.68 18.26
N VAL A 159 -4.55 1.48 18.36
CA VAL A 159 -3.94 0.34 19.02
C VAL A 159 -3.04 0.82 20.12
N SER A 160 -3.44 0.60 21.37
CA SER A 160 -2.66 0.99 22.56
C SER A 160 -2.30 2.49 22.62
N GLY A 161 -3.08 3.36 21.98
CA GLY A 161 -2.82 4.80 21.91
C GLY A 161 -2.10 5.24 20.62
N VAL A 162 -1.72 4.30 19.74
CA VAL A 162 -1.16 4.62 18.42
C VAL A 162 -2.28 4.67 17.38
N ASP A 163 -2.39 5.78 16.68
CA ASP A 163 -3.33 5.91 15.57
C ASP A 163 -2.85 5.11 14.35
N VAL A 164 -3.74 4.30 13.82
CA VAL A 164 -3.52 3.45 12.65
C VAL A 164 -4.50 3.85 11.55
N LEU A 165 -3.99 4.00 10.35
CA LEU A 165 -4.78 4.25 9.15
C LEU A 165 -4.43 3.20 8.11
N CYS A 166 -5.37 2.31 7.82
CA CYS A 166 -5.14 1.15 6.97
C CYS A 166 -5.93 1.27 5.67
N LYS A 167 -5.24 1.57 4.57
CA LYS A 167 -5.80 1.52 3.21
C LYS A 167 -5.71 0.08 2.70
N ILE A 168 -6.81 -0.42 2.19
CA ILE A 168 -6.94 -1.75 1.61
C ILE A 168 -7.37 -1.58 0.15
N ASP A 169 -6.53 -2.04 -0.77
CA ASP A 169 -6.75 -1.79 -2.20
C ASP A 169 -8.06 -2.40 -2.70
N LYS A 170 -8.34 -3.64 -2.31
CA LYS A 170 -9.55 -4.36 -2.70
C LYS A 170 -10.07 -5.22 -1.56
N ILE A 171 -11.39 -5.16 -1.34
CA ILE A 171 -12.08 -6.06 -0.42
C ILE A 171 -13.25 -6.71 -1.16
N TYR A 172 -13.22 -8.04 -1.26
CA TYR A 172 -14.35 -8.83 -1.75
C TYR A 172 -15.18 -9.27 -0.55
N VAL A 173 -16.48 -8.98 -0.58
CA VAL A 173 -17.37 -9.17 0.56
C VAL A 173 -18.57 -10.02 0.18
N SER A 174 -18.92 -10.98 1.06
CA SER A 174 -20.20 -11.67 1.06
C SER A 174 -20.69 -11.83 2.49
N ASP A 175 -21.90 -12.32 2.67
CA ASP A 175 -22.45 -12.64 4.01
C ASP A 175 -21.61 -13.66 4.79
N LYS A 176 -20.82 -14.46 4.07
CA LYS A 176 -20.09 -15.61 4.66
C LYS A 176 -18.58 -15.37 4.75
N ALA A 177 -18.03 -14.46 3.97
CA ALA A 177 -16.59 -14.31 3.85
C ALA A 177 -16.20 -12.88 3.45
N VAL A 178 -15.06 -12.46 3.95
CA VAL A 178 -14.38 -11.23 3.54
C VAL A 178 -12.96 -11.58 3.09
N MET A 179 -12.59 -11.13 1.89
CA MET A 179 -11.26 -11.32 1.31
C MET A 179 -10.62 -9.97 1.05
N ALA A 180 -9.62 -9.60 1.83
CA ALA A 180 -8.79 -8.42 1.58
C ALA A 180 -7.65 -8.78 0.63
N VAL A 181 -7.43 -7.99 -0.40
CA VAL A 181 -6.36 -8.19 -1.39
C VAL A 181 -5.56 -6.90 -1.49
N ASP A 182 -4.29 -7.00 -1.13
CA ASP A 182 -3.29 -5.95 -1.27
C ASP A 182 -2.54 -6.15 -2.59
N VAL A 183 -2.47 -5.12 -3.43
CA VAL A 183 -1.88 -5.20 -4.76
C VAL A 183 -0.44 -4.70 -4.73
N LYS A 184 0.48 -5.54 -5.17
CA LYS A 184 1.91 -5.22 -5.27
C LYS A 184 2.42 -5.42 -6.69
N THR A 185 3.30 -4.56 -7.15
CA THR A 185 4.07 -4.80 -8.38
C THR A 185 5.43 -5.40 -8.05
N THR A 186 5.90 -6.34 -8.86
CA THR A 186 7.22 -6.96 -8.69
C THR A 186 7.97 -7.02 -10.02
N SER A 187 9.28 -7.12 -9.96
CA SER A 187 10.10 -7.40 -11.15
C SER A 187 10.09 -8.87 -11.53
N ASP A 188 9.83 -9.76 -10.55
CA ASP A 188 9.87 -11.21 -10.75
C ASP A 188 8.97 -11.91 -9.72
N LEU A 189 8.02 -12.70 -10.19
CA LEU A 189 7.15 -13.51 -9.34
C LEU A 189 7.90 -14.67 -8.68
N GLY A 190 8.95 -15.20 -9.30
CA GLY A 190 9.72 -16.32 -8.76
C GLY A 190 10.45 -15.97 -7.46
N THR A 191 10.86 -14.72 -7.30
CA THR A 191 11.56 -14.21 -6.12
C THR A 191 10.66 -13.40 -5.18
N PHE A 192 9.36 -13.28 -5.50
CA PHE A 192 8.43 -12.42 -4.75
C PHE A 192 8.33 -12.78 -3.26
N ALA A 193 8.35 -14.07 -2.90
CA ALA A 193 8.27 -14.49 -1.50
C ALA A 193 9.42 -13.93 -0.65
N ALA A 194 10.66 -13.99 -1.18
CA ALA A 194 11.84 -13.41 -0.52
C ALA A 194 11.76 -11.87 -0.47
N ALA A 195 11.22 -11.23 -1.52
CA ALA A 195 11.00 -9.79 -1.52
C ALA A 195 9.93 -9.38 -0.49
N ALA A 196 8.87 -10.17 -0.34
CA ALA A 196 7.81 -9.93 0.62
C ALA A 196 8.32 -9.94 2.08
N ASP A 197 9.24 -10.84 2.41
CA ASP A 197 9.88 -10.87 3.73
C ASP A 197 10.74 -9.63 3.97
N ARG A 198 11.62 -9.30 3.02
CA ARG A 198 12.51 -8.14 3.12
C ARG A 198 11.75 -6.80 3.19
N LEU A 199 10.59 -6.71 2.52
CA LEU A 199 9.76 -5.50 2.47
C LEU A 199 8.66 -5.50 3.54
N HIS A 200 8.73 -6.40 4.51
CA HIS A 200 7.77 -6.52 5.63
C HIS A 200 6.30 -6.68 5.20
N TYR A 201 6.04 -7.27 4.04
CA TYR A 201 4.66 -7.43 3.56
C TYR A 201 3.81 -8.29 4.49
N ARG A 202 4.40 -9.28 5.19
CA ARG A 202 3.65 -10.08 6.18
C ARG A 202 3.16 -9.24 7.34
N VAL A 203 3.97 -8.29 7.82
CA VAL A 203 3.60 -7.35 8.88
C VAL A 203 2.50 -6.39 8.38
N GLN A 204 2.62 -5.91 7.13
CA GLN A 204 1.57 -5.10 6.49
C GLN A 204 0.24 -5.85 6.44
N GLN A 205 0.25 -7.13 6.05
CA GLN A 205 -0.96 -7.95 6.01
C GLN A 205 -1.53 -8.22 7.42
N GLY A 206 -0.67 -8.40 8.42
CA GLY A 206 -1.08 -8.47 9.83
C GLY A 206 -1.80 -7.21 10.29
N LEU A 207 -1.33 -6.02 9.87
CA LEU A 207 -1.99 -4.75 10.16
C LEU A 207 -3.35 -4.64 9.46
N ILE A 208 -3.46 -5.07 8.20
CA ILE A 208 -4.72 -5.12 7.45
C ILE A 208 -5.73 -6.03 8.16
N ALA A 209 -5.31 -7.24 8.54
CA ALA A 209 -6.16 -8.17 9.26
C ALA A 209 -6.61 -7.60 10.62
N TYR A 210 -5.68 -7.00 11.36
CA TYR A 210 -5.99 -6.35 12.63
C TYR A 210 -7.03 -5.23 12.47
N ALA A 211 -6.84 -4.34 11.49
CA ALA A 211 -7.76 -3.24 11.24
C ALA A 211 -9.18 -3.73 10.93
N LEU A 212 -9.33 -4.77 10.11
CA LEU A 212 -10.64 -5.36 9.80
C LEU A 212 -11.26 -6.06 11.01
N ARG A 213 -10.47 -6.79 11.81
CA ARG A 213 -10.98 -7.44 13.04
C ARG A 213 -11.37 -6.44 14.11
N SER A 214 -10.70 -5.28 14.19
CA SER A 214 -11.06 -4.23 15.14
C SER A 214 -12.47 -3.66 14.94
N ILE A 215 -13.03 -3.82 13.74
CA ILE A 215 -14.40 -3.44 13.40
C ILE A 215 -15.36 -4.63 13.35
N GLY A 216 -14.94 -5.80 13.85
CA GLY A 216 -15.78 -7.01 13.92
C GLY A 216 -15.82 -7.88 12.66
N VAL A 217 -14.96 -7.61 11.68
CA VAL A 217 -14.86 -8.37 10.43
C VAL A 217 -13.72 -9.39 10.51
N ASP A 218 -13.98 -10.67 10.19
CA ASP A 218 -12.94 -11.72 10.12
C ASP A 218 -12.46 -11.92 8.66
N PRO A 219 -11.34 -11.32 8.26
CA PRO A 219 -10.88 -11.36 6.88
C PRO A 219 -9.99 -12.58 6.60
N GLN A 220 -10.04 -13.04 5.37
CA GLN A 220 -8.88 -13.66 4.74
C GLN A 220 -8.06 -12.58 4.04
N VAL A 221 -6.73 -12.69 4.09
CA VAL A 221 -5.83 -11.69 3.50
C VAL A 221 -4.96 -12.34 2.43
N ARG A 222 -4.80 -11.66 1.30
CA ARG A 222 -3.97 -12.11 0.17
C ARG A 222 -3.16 -10.94 -0.38
N ILE A 223 -2.03 -11.26 -0.97
CA ILE A 223 -1.26 -10.32 -1.80
C ILE A 223 -1.42 -10.75 -3.26
N ALA A 224 -1.84 -9.81 -4.09
CA ALA A 224 -1.80 -9.96 -5.53
C ALA A 224 -0.51 -9.31 -6.06
N ALA A 225 0.47 -10.12 -6.43
CA ALA A 225 1.71 -9.64 -7.01
C ALA A 225 1.59 -9.65 -8.55
N ILE A 226 1.80 -8.49 -9.16
CA ILE A 226 1.77 -8.32 -10.62
C ILE A 226 3.20 -8.12 -11.11
N GLU A 227 3.67 -9.04 -11.94
CA GLU A 227 4.98 -8.94 -12.56
C GLU A 227 4.99 -7.86 -13.64
N LYS A 228 5.93 -6.92 -13.51
CA LYS A 228 6.06 -5.81 -14.46
C LYS A 228 6.60 -6.29 -15.81
N GLY A 229 6.10 -5.70 -16.89
CA GLY A 229 6.58 -5.98 -18.25
C GLY A 229 5.46 -5.96 -19.28
N GLN A 230 5.83 -6.22 -20.52
CA GLN A 230 4.90 -6.20 -21.67
C GLN A 230 3.93 -7.41 -21.68
N MET A 231 4.29 -8.50 -21.00
CA MET A 231 3.46 -9.69 -20.81
C MET A 231 3.35 -9.99 -19.31
N PRO A 232 2.56 -9.18 -18.57
CA PRO A 232 2.49 -9.28 -17.11
C PRO A 232 1.84 -10.60 -16.70
N ARG A 233 2.34 -11.14 -15.59
CA ARG A 233 1.73 -12.27 -14.89
C ARG A 233 1.22 -11.79 -13.55
N CYS A 234 0.17 -12.40 -13.05
CA CYS A 234 -0.33 -12.16 -11.70
C CYS A 234 -0.20 -13.44 -10.87
N GLY A 235 0.32 -13.31 -9.65
CA GLY A 235 0.35 -14.37 -8.65
C GLY A 235 -0.44 -13.95 -7.42
N ILE A 236 -1.21 -14.86 -6.83
CA ILE A 236 -1.96 -14.63 -5.59
C ILE A 236 -1.27 -15.41 -4.47
N PHE A 237 -0.84 -14.69 -3.45
CA PHE A 237 -0.09 -15.23 -2.31
C PHE A 237 -0.93 -15.17 -1.04
N GLY A 238 -1.08 -16.31 -0.37
CA GLY A 238 -1.64 -16.39 0.97
C GLY A 238 -0.58 -16.08 2.02
N ILE A 239 -1.01 -15.56 3.15
CA ILE A 239 -0.13 -15.35 4.30
C ILE A 239 -0.33 -16.51 5.28
N HIS A 240 0.74 -17.26 5.51
CA HIS A 240 0.75 -18.29 6.54
C HIS A 240 0.71 -17.62 7.93
N ASP A 241 -0.05 -18.19 8.87
CA ASP A 241 -0.17 -17.71 10.25
C ASP A 241 -0.50 -16.21 10.37
N ILE A 242 -1.55 -15.77 9.68
CA ILE A 242 -1.99 -14.36 9.76
C ILE A 242 -2.30 -13.92 11.20
N ALA A 243 -2.82 -14.81 12.05
CA ALA A 243 -3.11 -14.52 13.44
C ALA A 243 -1.84 -14.23 14.26
N GLY A 244 -0.75 -14.97 14.00
CA GLY A 244 0.57 -14.67 14.58
C GLY A 244 1.10 -13.31 14.14
N HIS A 245 0.94 -12.95 12.86
CA HIS A 245 1.32 -11.64 12.35
C HIS A 245 0.48 -10.50 12.94
N GLU A 246 -0.82 -10.69 13.15
CA GLU A 246 -1.66 -9.73 13.88
C GLU A 246 -1.19 -9.51 15.32
N SER A 247 -0.91 -10.61 16.04
CA SER A 247 -0.41 -10.53 17.42
C SER A 247 0.93 -9.82 17.49
N ALA A 248 1.82 -10.05 16.53
CA ALA A 248 3.11 -9.36 16.41
C ALA A 248 2.92 -7.86 16.15
N VAL A 249 1.97 -7.48 15.28
CA VAL A 249 1.62 -6.08 15.02
C VAL A 249 1.07 -5.41 16.28
N ALA A 250 0.14 -6.03 16.97
CA ALA A 250 -0.42 -5.49 18.22
C ALA A 250 0.66 -5.26 19.28
N SER A 251 1.59 -6.22 19.42
CA SER A 251 2.74 -6.12 20.33
C SER A 251 3.70 -5.00 19.92
N LEU A 252 4.02 -4.87 18.63
CA LEU A 252 4.88 -3.82 18.09
C LEU A 252 4.29 -2.43 18.39
N LEU A 253 2.99 -2.24 18.14
CA LEU A 253 2.31 -0.95 18.38
C LEU A 253 2.22 -0.63 19.86
N ALA A 254 1.98 -1.62 20.72
CA ALA A 254 2.01 -1.42 22.17
C ALA A 254 3.40 -1.01 22.68
N GLN A 255 4.47 -1.64 22.19
CA GLN A 255 5.85 -1.27 22.51
C GLN A 255 6.15 0.16 22.02
N TYR A 256 5.74 0.49 20.80
CA TYR A 256 5.92 1.84 20.28
C TYR A 256 5.17 2.90 21.10
N ALA A 257 3.95 2.61 21.55
CA ALA A 257 3.21 3.49 22.46
C ALA A 257 3.98 3.75 23.77
N GLU A 258 4.59 2.73 24.36
CA GLU A 258 5.41 2.88 25.57
C GLU A 258 6.71 3.68 25.31
N MET A 259 7.34 3.50 24.14
CA MET A 259 8.49 4.33 23.74
C MET A 259 8.07 5.81 23.62
N CYS A 260 6.91 6.10 23.01
CA CYS A 260 6.38 7.47 22.91
C CYS A 260 6.10 8.08 24.28
N LYS A 261 5.55 7.33 25.23
CA LYS A 261 5.26 7.80 26.59
C LYS A 261 6.52 8.05 27.40
N SER A 262 7.50 7.15 27.33
CA SER A 262 8.74 7.24 28.09
C SER A 262 9.77 8.18 27.47
N GLY A 263 9.66 8.50 26.18
CA GLY A 263 10.68 9.19 25.40
C GLY A 263 11.95 8.34 25.17
N GLN A 264 11.91 7.04 25.48
CA GLN A 264 13.05 6.13 25.32
C GLN A 264 12.81 5.23 24.10
N PHE A 265 13.46 5.56 23.00
CA PHE A 265 13.36 4.80 21.77
C PHE A 265 14.54 3.86 21.59
N ILE A 266 14.26 2.60 21.24
CA ILE A 266 15.29 1.63 20.87
C ILE A 266 15.77 1.87 19.44
N THR A 267 17.07 1.74 19.22
CA THR A 267 17.70 1.90 17.91
C THR A 267 17.83 0.56 17.18
N GLY A 268 17.60 -0.54 17.88
CA GLY A 268 17.81 -1.90 17.39
C GLY A 268 19.27 -2.38 17.49
N PHE A 269 20.15 -1.58 18.10
CA PHE A 269 21.57 -1.88 18.26
C PHE A 269 22.03 -1.81 19.72
N GLU A 270 21.12 -1.86 20.68
CA GLU A 270 21.41 -1.81 22.13
C GLU A 270 22.19 -3.04 22.62
N ALA A 271 22.04 -4.19 21.95
CA ALA A 271 22.78 -5.40 22.26
C ALA A 271 23.82 -5.71 21.17
N PRO A 272 25.01 -6.22 21.55
CA PRO A 272 25.99 -6.72 20.59
C PRO A 272 25.38 -7.80 19.71
N ARG A 273 25.60 -7.71 18.38
CA ARG A 273 25.18 -8.73 17.42
C ARG A 273 26.40 -9.51 16.94
N ALA A 274 26.27 -10.83 16.87
CA ALA A 274 27.25 -11.65 16.17
C ALA A 274 27.18 -11.38 14.65
N ILE A 275 28.32 -11.19 14.03
CA ILE A 275 28.48 -11.04 12.58
C ILE A 275 29.12 -12.30 12.00
#